data_1827bf53d1dc2da702df9c10c1602fc7
#
_entry.id   1827bf53d1dc2da702df9c10c1602fc7
#
_cell.length_a   1.000
_cell.length_b   1.000
_cell.length_c   1.000
_cell.angle_alpha   90.00
_cell.angle_beta   90.00
_cell.angle_gamma   90.00
#
_symmetry.space_group_name_H-M   'P 1'
#
loop_
_entity.id
_entity.type
_entity.pdbx_description
1 polymer ?
#
loop_
_entity_poly.entity_id
_entity_poly.type
_entity_poly.pdbx_seq_one_letter_code
_entity_poly.pdbx_strand_id
1 'polypeptide(L)'
;MKKLLTISLALLSFVSISCEASNHQNQSGVKLSISTEKTRAINLNLMLKEVFETRITDIASQRADVSHIVSKYLHSGMDKKEISDLISDQFEILEKENKLFTHYKKGEGYLGNRRDFYIELLFSKDGKLLKNKSYLDKSNNL
;
A
#
# COMPACT_ATOMS: atom_id res chain seq x y z
N MET A 1 55.83 -13.40 -54.65
CA MET A 1 54.52 -13.47 -55.31
C MET A 1 53.67 -14.50 -54.62
N LYS A 2 52.46 -14.22 -54.30
CA LYS A 2 51.46 -15.04 -53.56
C LYS A 2 51.72 -15.19 -52.06
N LYS A 3 51.06 -14.34 -51.28
CA LYS A 3 50.44 -14.64 -49.98
C LYS A 3 49.71 -13.37 -49.45
N LEU A 4 48.53 -13.19 -49.90
CA LEU A 4 47.59 -12.23 -49.31
C LEU A 4 46.20 -12.71 -49.69
N LEU A 5 45.61 -13.49 -48.78
CA LEU A 5 44.15 -13.69 -48.77
C LEU A 5 43.84 -14.79 -47.73
N THR A 6 43.74 -14.44 -46.48
CA THR A 6 42.97 -15.22 -45.48
C THR A 6 43.00 -14.51 -44.13
N ILE A 7 42.47 -13.31 -44.04
CA ILE A 7 42.05 -12.75 -42.75
C ILE A 7 40.84 -11.86 -43.07
N SER A 8 39.70 -12.45 -43.23
CA SER A 8 38.44 -11.66 -43.19
C SER A 8 37.22 -12.59 -43.13
N LEU A 9 37.12 -13.42 -42.12
CA LEU A 9 35.88 -14.15 -41.89
C LEU A 9 35.73 -14.63 -40.42
N ALA A 10 36.10 -13.79 -39.45
CA ALA A 10 35.96 -14.16 -38.04
C ALA A 10 35.38 -13.01 -37.17
N LEU A 11 34.72 -12.03 -37.76
CA LEU A 11 34.23 -10.86 -37.00
C LEU A 11 32.72 -10.60 -37.15
N LEU A 12 31.96 -11.61 -37.54
CA LEU A 12 30.51 -11.46 -37.75
C LEU A 12 29.62 -12.38 -36.88
N SER A 13 30.18 -12.96 -35.81
CA SER A 13 29.41 -13.88 -34.98
C SER A 13 29.17 -13.41 -33.52
N PHE A 14 29.46 -12.15 -33.17
CA PHE A 14 29.34 -11.70 -31.78
C PHE A 14 28.27 -10.62 -31.54
N VAL A 15 27.41 -10.33 -32.48
CA VAL A 15 26.41 -9.27 -32.31
C VAL A 15 24.98 -9.78 -32.01
N SER A 16 24.77 -11.10 -32.01
CA SER A 16 23.39 -11.65 -31.87
C SER A 16 23.01 -12.12 -30.49
N ILE A 17 23.84 -11.98 -29.44
CA ILE A 17 23.52 -12.50 -28.10
C ILE A 17 23.14 -11.41 -27.09
N SER A 18 23.23 -10.12 -27.43
CA SER A 18 22.95 -9.03 -26.48
C SER A 18 21.51 -8.51 -26.45
N CYS A 19 20.62 -8.98 -27.31
CA CYS A 19 19.25 -8.48 -27.36
C CYS A 19 18.19 -9.34 -26.64
N GLU A 20 18.48 -10.57 -26.25
CA GLU A 20 17.49 -11.41 -25.58
C GLU A 20 17.52 -11.32 -24.04
N ALA A 21 18.60 -10.85 -23.43
CA ALA A 21 18.70 -10.73 -21.97
C ALA A 21 17.96 -9.52 -21.39
N SER A 22 17.68 -8.48 -22.20
CA SER A 22 17.03 -7.26 -21.71
C SER A 22 15.50 -7.33 -21.64
N ASN A 23 14.87 -8.24 -22.39
CA ASN A 23 13.40 -8.36 -22.35
C ASN A 23 12.86 -9.27 -21.23
N HIS A 24 13.68 -10.16 -20.65
CA HIS A 24 13.22 -11.01 -19.56
C HIS A 24 13.24 -10.33 -18.18
N GLN A 25 14.10 -9.33 -17.97
CA GLN A 25 14.13 -8.60 -16.70
C GLN A 25 12.98 -7.61 -16.53
N ASN A 26 12.48 -7.01 -17.62
CA ASN A 26 11.35 -6.08 -17.54
C ASN A 26 9.99 -6.79 -17.34
N GLN A 27 9.84 -8.03 -17.81
CA GLN A 27 8.57 -8.76 -17.60
C GLN A 27 8.45 -9.33 -16.20
N SER A 28 9.53 -9.71 -15.54
CA SER A 28 9.47 -10.19 -14.16
C SER A 28 9.24 -9.04 -13.16
N GLY A 29 9.81 -7.86 -13.41
CA GLY A 29 9.58 -6.67 -12.59
C GLY A 29 8.13 -6.17 -12.65
N VAL A 30 7.53 -6.13 -13.83
CA VAL A 30 6.12 -5.72 -14.02
C VAL A 30 5.16 -6.74 -13.40
N LYS A 31 5.38 -8.03 -13.57
CA LYS A 31 4.56 -9.08 -12.93
C LYS A 31 4.64 -9.04 -11.40
N LEU A 32 5.83 -8.80 -10.85
CA LEU A 32 6.01 -8.72 -9.40
C LEU A 32 5.30 -7.49 -8.81
N SER A 33 5.39 -6.33 -9.47
CA SER A 33 4.73 -5.10 -9.02
C SER A 33 3.20 -5.22 -9.05
N ILE A 34 2.62 -5.75 -10.12
CA ILE A 34 1.18 -5.97 -10.24
C ILE A 34 0.66 -6.96 -9.18
N SER A 35 1.40 -8.04 -8.93
CA SER A 35 1.05 -9.01 -7.89
C SER A 35 1.08 -8.38 -6.48
N THR A 36 2.09 -7.57 -6.20
CA THR A 36 2.24 -6.90 -4.91
C THR A 36 1.14 -5.86 -4.67
N GLU A 37 0.82 -5.06 -5.68
CA GLU A 37 -0.24 -4.04 -5.60
C GLU A 37 -1.62 -4.66 -5.41
N LYS A 38 -1.94 -5.73 -6.14
CA LYS A 38 -3.18 -6.48 -5.97
C LYS A 38 -3.31 -7.08 -4.56
N THR A 39 -2.22 -7.62 -4.00
CA THR A 39 -2.20 -8.17 -2.64
C THR A 39 -2.40 -7.06 -1.60
N ARG A 40 -1.80 -5.90 -1.78
CA ARG A 40 -1.98 -4.73 -0.90
C ARG A 40 -3.42 -4.22 -0.91
N ALA A 41 -4.04 -4.10 -2.08
CA ALA A 41 -5.44 -3.68 -2.21
C ALA A 41 -6.40 -4.68 -1.53
N ILE A 42 -6.14 -5.98 -1.65
CA ILE A 42 -6.92 -7.02 -0.98
C ILE A 42 -6.81 -6.89 0.54
N ASN A 43 -5.62 -6.65 1.08
CA ASN A 43 -5.41 -6.48 2.52
C ASN A 43 -6.13 -5.24 3.07
N LEU A 44 -6.14 -4.12 2.34
CA LEU A 44 -6.86 -2.92 2.74
C LEU A 44 -8.39 -3.16 2.79
N ASN A 45 -8.94 -3.83 1.79
CA ASN A 45 -10.36 -4.16 1.75
C ASN A 45 -10.76 -5.12 2.88
N LEU A 46 -9.92 -6.07 3.25
CA LEU A 46 -10.14 -6.95 4.40
C LEU A 46 -10.12 -6.17 5.72
N MET A 47 -9.17 -5.25 5.88
CA MET A 47 -9.13 -4.36 7.05
C MET A 47 -10.42 -3.56 7.18
N LEU A 48 -10.86 -2.91 6.11
CA LEU A 48 -12.09 -2.11 6.11
C LEU A 48 -13.31 -2.96 6.45
N LYS A 49 -13.39 -4.17 5.89
CA LYS A 49 -14.47 -5.11 6.20
C LYS A 49 -14.51 -5.43 7.71
N GLU A 50 -13.39 -5.85 8.31
CA GLU A 50 -13.33 -6.15 9.74
C GLU A 50 -13.67 -4.94 10.60
N VAL A 51 -13.18 -3.74 10.25
CA VAL A 51 -13.49 -2.50 10.97
C VAL A 51 -14.99 -2.20 10.93
N PHE A 52 -15.62 -2.22 9.75
CA PHE A 52 -17.03 -1.87 9.61
C PHE A 52 -17.99 -2.95 10.13
N GLU A 53 -17.54 -4.18 10.33
CA GLU A 53 -18.28 -5.25 11.02
C GLU A 53 -18.24 -5.10 12.55
N THR A 54 -17.36 -4.24 13.08
CA THR A 54 -17.25 -4.00 14.53
C THR A 54 -18.51 -3.37 15.07
N ARG A 55 -19.03 -3.90 16.17
CA ARG A 55 -20.18 -3.31 16.88
C ARG A 55 -19.72 -2.19 17.81
N ILE A 56 -20.38 -1.04 17.76
CA ILE A 56 -20.17 0.03 18.73
C ILE A 56 -21.02 -0.30 19.95
N THR A 57 -20.37 -0.76 21.03
CA THR A 57 -21.02 -1.18 22.28
C THR A 57 -21.10 -0.06 23.30
N ASP A 58 -20.21 0.92 23.21
CA ASP A 58 -20.25 2.09 24.09
C ASP A 58 -21.29 3.11 23.60
N ILE A 59 -22.42 3.11 24.28
CA ILE A 59 -23.55 3.99 23.95
C ILE A 59 -23.23 5.46 24.30
N ALA A 60 -22.37 5.69 25.27
CA ALA A 60 -22.06 7.04 25.74
C ALA A 60 -21.11 7.77 24.78
N SER A 61 -20.04 7.10 24.33
CA SER A 61 -19.08 7.71 23.40
C SER A 61 -19.50 7.60 21.94
N GLN A 62 -20.41 6.69 21.61
CA GLN A 62 -20.79 6.32 20.24
C GLN A 62 -19.59 5.95 19.35
N ARG A 63 -18.51 5.46 19.97
CA ARG A 63 -17.21 5.20 19.37
C ARG A 63 -16.73 3.81 19.73
N ALA A 64 -16.07 3.12 18.79
CA ALA A 64 -15.35 1.90 19.04
C ALA A 64 -13.85 2.10 18.74
N ASP A 65 -12.98 1.64 19.65
CA ASP A 65 -11.53 1.53 19.37
C ASP A 65 -11.28 0.28 18.52
N VAL A 66 -10.80 0.50 17.30
CA VAL A 66 -10.48 -0.56 16.33
C VAL A 66 -8.98 -0.65 16.04
N SER A 67 -8.14 -0.06 16.90
CA SER A 67 -6.69 -0.04 16.73
C SER A 67 -6.08 -1.44 16.64
N HIS A 68 -6.67 -2.42 17.33
CA HIS A 68 -6.23 -3.81 17.28
C HIS A 68 -6.48 -4.47 15.91
N ILE A 69 -7.56 -4.09 15.21
CA ILE A 69 -7.84 -4.55 13.84
C ILE A 69 -6.83 -3.93 12.90
N VAL A 70 -6.68 -2.60 12.94
CA VAL A 70 -5.75 -1.88 12.07
C VAL A 70 -4.32 -2.38 12.24
N SER A 71 -3.89 -2.73 13.45
CA SER A 71 -2.55 -3.27 13.72
C SER A 71 -2.24 -4.61 13.04
N LYS A 72 -3.24 -5.38 12.63
CA LYS A 72 -3.04 -6.61 11.86
C LYS A 72 -2.56 -6.32 10.43
N TYR A 73 -2.93 -5.16 9.88
CA TYR A 73 -2.68 -4.76 8.50
C TYR A 73 -1.61 -3.68 8.37
N LEU A 74 -1.59 -2.73 9.32
CA LEU A 74 -0.59 -1.67 9.43
C LEU A 74 0.25 -1.94 10.70
N HIS A 75 1.28 -2.77 10.56
CA HIS A 75 2.11 -3.18 11.68
C HIS A 75 3.30 -2.24 11.90
N SER A 76 3.82 -2.24 13.11
CA SER A 76 5.01 -1.46 13.50
C SER A 76 6.20 -1.77 12.58
N GLY A 77 6.95 -0.74 12.21
CA GLY A 77 8.11 -0.84 11.33
C GLY A 77 7.81 -0.62 9.83
N MET A 78 6.53 -0.58 9.41
CA MET A 78 6.18 -0.22 8.02
C MET A 78 6.60 1.21 7.69
N ASP A 79 6.99 1.45 6.44
CA ASP A 79 7.37 2.77 5.96
C ASP A 79 6.17 3.70 5.81
N LYS A 80 6.34 4.98 6.21
CA LYS A 80 5.33 6.03 6.05
C LYS A 80 4.87 6.16 4.61
N LYS A 81 5.82 6.14 3.66
CA LYS A 81 5.50 6.21 2.23
C LYS A 81 4.68 5.01 1.78
N GLU A 82 5.06 3.81 2.17
CA GLU A 82 4.33 2.58 1.84
C GLU A 82 2.89 2.62 2.35
N ILE A 83 2.69 3.08 3.59
CA ILE A 83 1.35 3.22 4.16
C ILE A 83 0.55 4.30 3.43
N SER A 84 1.15 5.47 3.17
CA SER A 84 0.48 6.55 2.45
C SER A 84 0.03 6.11 1.06
N ASP A 85 0.90 5.43 0.31
CA ASP A 85 0.58 4.90 -1.02
C ASP A 85 -0.57 3.86 -0.96
N LEU A 86 -0.61 3.06 0.11
CA LEU A 86 -1.64 2.04 0.31
C LEU A 86 -3.03 2.63 0.56
N ILE A 87 -3.12 3.72 1.34
CA ILE A 87 -4.41 4.25 1.83
C ILE A 87 -4.92 5.48 1.06
N SER A 88 -4.08 6.15 0.27
CA SER A 88 -4.37 7.45 -0.37
C SER A 88 -5.63 7.47 -1.22
N ASP A 89 -5.97 6.37 -1.89
CA ASP A 89 -7.14 6.29 -2.75
C ASP A 89 -8.46 6.29 -1.98
N GLN A 90 -8.44 5.75 -0.76
CA GLN A 90 -9.65 5.52 0.04
C GLN A 90 -9.74 6.46 1.24
N PHE A 91 -8.65 7.12 1.63
CA PHE A 91 -8.60 8.00 2.78
C PHE A 91 -8.22 9.42 2.39
N GLU A 92 -8.78 10.39 3.09
CA GLU A 92 -8.24 11.74 3.18
C GLU A 92 -7.08 11.71 4.16
N ILE A 93 -5.93 12.27 3.77
CA ILE A 93 -4.71 12.24 4.57
C ILE A 93 -4.31 13.65 4.92
N LEU A 94 -4.16 13.93 6.22
CA LEU A 94 -3.55 15.14 6.75
C LEU A 94 -2.23 14.78 7.43
N GLU A 95 -1.12 15.25 6.87
CA GLU A 95 0.18 15.07 7.45
C GLU A 95 0.53 16.22 8.41
N LYS A 96 1.00 15.89 9.60
CA LYS A 96 1.48 16.87 10.58
C LYS A 96 2.68 16.30 11.32
N GLU A 97 3.87 16.88 11.07
CA GLU A 97 5.13 16.43 11.65
C GLU A 97 5.38 14.92 11.40
N ASN A 98 5.45 14.15 12.47
CA ASN A 98 5.67 12.70 12.42
C ASN A 98 4.35 11.89 12.51
N LYS A 99 3.22 12.53 12.24
CA LYS A 99 1.89 11.90 12.29
C LYS A 99 1.16 11.97 10.95
N LEU A 100 0.37 10.95 10.65
CA LEU A 100 -0.67 10.99 9.64
C LEU A 100 -2.03 10.85 10.35
N PHE A 101 -2.91 11.79 10.07
CA PHE A 101 -4.33 11.70 10.43
C PHE A 101 -5.10 11.35 9.18
N THR A 102 -5.89 10.30 9.24
CA THR A 102 -6.61 9.83 8.06
C THR A 102 -8.08 9.66 8.35
N HIS A 103 -8.91 10.00 7.37
CA HIS A 103 -10.36 9.81 7.41
C HIS A 103 -10.82 9.05 6.17
N TYR A 104 -11.63 8.03 6.35
CA TYR A 104 -12.12 7.22 5.23
C TYR A 104 -13.14 8.00 4.39
N LYS A 105 -12.84 8.19 3.09
CA LYS A 105 -13.62 9.04 2.17
C LYS A 105 -15.03 8.54 1.89
N LYS A 106 -15.21 7.23 1.86
CA LYS A 106 -16.51 6.62 1.56
C LYS A 106 -17.33 6.46 2.83
N GLY A 107 -17.79 7.57 3.42
CA GLY A 107 -18.66 7.57 4.59
C GLY A 107 -20.06 6.99 4.39
N GLU A 108 -20.29 6.27 3.28
CA GLU A 108 -21.48 5.46 3.05
C GLU A 108 -21.29 4.14 3.79
N GLY A 109 -21.89 4.06 4.98
CA GLY A 109 -21.79 2.89 5.82
C GLY A 109 -22.24 1.64 5.11
N TYR A 110 -21.47 0.59 5.33
CA TYR A 110 -21.90 -0.78 5.10
C TYR A 110 -23.27 -0.98 5.76
N LEU A 111 -24.31 -1.25 4.98
CA LEU A 111 -25.70 -1.42 5.42
C LEU A 111 -26.43 -0.15 5.89
N GLY A 112 -26.20 1.03 5.30
CA GLY A 112 -27.02 2.21 5.54
C GLY A 112 -26.79 2.94 6.87
N ASN A 113 -25.90 2.46 7.72
CA ASN A 113 -25.43 3.14 8.92
C ASN A 113 -24.17 3.92 8.58
N ARG A 114 -24.27 5.22 8.40
CA ARG A 114 -23.10 6.09 8.24
C ARG A 114 -22.20 5.94 9.47
N ARG A 115 -20.96 5.57 9.24
CA ARG A 115 -19.92 5.48 10.26
C ARG A 115 -18.66 6.14 9.74
N ASP A 116 -18.05 6.95 10.57
CA ASP A 116 -16.80 7.62 10.24
C ASP A 116 -15.63 6.81 10.81
N PHE A 117 -14.65 6.51 9.95
CA PHE A 117 -13.48 5.74 10.33
C PHE A 117 -12.23 6.61 10.24
N TYR A 118 -11.51 6.71 11.36
CA TYR A 118 -10.31 7.52 11.53
C TYR A 118 -9.13 6.68 11.96
N ILE A 119 -7.95 6.98 11.39
CA ILE A 119 -6.69 6.40 11.80
C ILE A 119 -5.69 7.53 12.10
N GLU A 120 -5.12 7.56 13.30
CA GLU A 120 -3.95 8.35 13.66
C GLU A 120 -2.72 7.44 13.66
N LEU A 121 -1.73 7.73 12.84
CA LEU A 121 -0.48 6.99 12.71
C LEU A 121 0.66 7.84 13.23
N LEU A 122 1.45 7.30 14.16
CA LEU A 122 2.65 7.93 14.70
C LEU A 122 3.89 7.25 14.12
N PHE A 123 4.83 8.05 13.59
CA PHE A 123 6.07 7.56 12.98
C PHE A 123 7.30 7.96 13.78
N SER A 124 8.37 7.18 13.65
CA SER A 124 9.71 7.55 14.11
C SER A 124 10.29 8.66 13.23
N LYS A 125 11.44 9.22 13.64
CA LYS A 125 12.19 10.18 12.81
C LYS A 125 12.62 9.59 11.46
N ASP A 126 12.81 8.27 11.40
CA ASP A 126 13.21 7.53 10.19
C ASP A 126 12.00 7.13 9.32
N GLY A 127 10.80 7.62 9.65
CA GLY A 127 9.59 7.34 8.89
C GLY A 127 9.00 5.93 9.09
N LYS A 128 9.35 5.24 10.17
CA LYS A 128 8.80 3.91 10.49
C LYS A 128 7.61 4.02 11.43
N LEU A 129 6.54 3.27 11.14
CA LEU A 129 5.35 3.24 12.00
C LEU A 129 5.69 2.74 13.40
N LEU A 130 5.37 3.52 14.42
CA LEU A 130 5.52 3.17 15.83
C LEU A 130 4.20 2.68 16.43
N LYS A 131 3.11 3.39 16.14
CA LYS A 131 1.82 3.16 16.78
C LYS A 131 0.68 3.66 15.89
N ASN A 132 -0.46 3.01 15.98
CA ASN A 132 -1.73 3.55 15.48
C ASN A 132 -2.72 3.76 16.62
N LYS A 133 -3.64 4.70 16.40
CA LYS A 133 -4.89 4.87 17.12
C LYS A 133 -6.00 4.94 16.10
N SER A 134 -7.02 4.09 16.21
CA SER A 134 -8.04 3.99 15.18
C SER A 134 -9.41 3.88 15.81
N TYR A 135 -10.34 4.66 15.27
CA TYR A 135 -11.69 4.79 15.83
C TYR A 135 -12.73 4.67 14.74
N LEU A 136 -13.78 3.93 15.07
CA LEU A 136 -15.01 3.87 14.30
C LEU A 136 -16.10 4.63 15.08
N ASP A 137 -16.56 5.75 14.54
CA ASP A 137 -17.57 6.58 15.13
C ASP A 137 -18.93 6.31 14.46
N LYS A 138 -20.02 6.39 15.22
CA LYS A 138 -21.35 6.49 14.65
C LYS A 138 -21.48 7.90 14.07
N SER A 139 -21.70 8.02 12.77
CA SER A 139 -21.84 9.32 12.13
C SER A 139 -23.06 10.05 12.69
N ASN A 140 -22.83 11.20 13.30
CA ASN A 140 -23.87 12.11 13.77
C ASN A 140 -24.24 13.11 12.66
N ASN A 141 -24.52 12.65 11.44
CA ASN A 141 -25.04 13.54 10.43
C ASN A 141 -26.50 13.88 10.79
N LEU A 142 -26.64 15.05 11.39
CA LEU A 142 -27.86 15.82 11.43
C LEU A 142 -28.20 16.32 10.02
#